data_3905d10786f443b6555c3fb593463b00
#
_entry.id   3905d10786f443b6555c3fb593463b00
#
_cell.length_a   1.000
_cell.length_b   1.000
_cell.length_c   1.000
_cell.angle_alpha   90.00
_cell.angle_beta   90.00
_cell.angle_gamma   90.00
#
_symmetry.space_group_name_H-M   'P 1'
#
loop_
_entity.id
_entity.type
_entity.pdbx_description
1 polymer ?
#
loop_
_entity_poly.entity_id
_entity_poly.type
_entity_poly.pdbx_seq_one_letter_code
_entity_poly.pdbx_strand_id
1 'polypeptide(L)'
;MNPSSASEVPVNTINNQTPTVSIAVIYHSNYGHTKRVAEAVVAGARQQLPETQARAIDVHDVDWDFVDQADLLVFGSAVYMGSVTAEFKTFMDETSKRWYHRKWEGKWAAAFANSGGLSGDKLAALQQICLYAMQHGMNWIGLPLMPTGHADDDLNRLSSFLGLMTQSLNAPPEETPGKGDIDTAIWFGNHLAKTIIKHQPTSSN
;
A
#
# COMPACT_ATOMS: atom_id res chain seq x y z
N MET A 1 50.38 -12.73 -44.04
CA MET A 1 49.87 -13.16 -42.75
C MET A 1 49.24 -11.93 -42.10
N ASN A 2 47.91 -11.90 -42.06
CA ASN A 2 47.13 -10.81 -41.48
C ASN A 2 46.79 -11.17 -40.04
N PRO A 3 46.94 -10.30 -39.04
CA PRO A 3 46.51 -10.58 -37.68
C PRO A 3 45.02 -10.37 -37.53
N SER A 4 44.39 -11.36 -36.88
CA SER A 4 43.04 -11.52 -36.46
C SER A 4 42.48 -10.26 -35.76
N SER A 5 41.35 -9.76 -36.24
CA SER A 5 40.50 -8.78 -35.54
C SER A 5 39.77 -9.48 -34.39
N ALA A 6 40.15 -9.18 -33.17
CA ALA A 6 39.34 -9.54 -32.00
C ALA A 6 38.08 -8.69 -31.98
N SER A 7 36.90 -9.33 -32.12
CA SER A 7 35.61 -8.71 -31.95
C SER A 7 35.40 -8.41 -30.46
N GLU A 8 35.35 -7.14 -30.11
CA GLU A 8 34.89 -6.67 -28.78
C GLU A 8 33.43 -7.07 -28.57
N VAL A 9 33.19 -7.87 -27.55
CA VAL A 9 31.85 -8.16 -27.06
C VAL A 9 31.28 -6.90 -26.38
N PRO A 10 30.14 -6.37 -26.76
CA PRO A 10 29.59 -5.19 -26.12
C PRO A 10 29.25 -5.49 -24.65
N VAL A 11 29.90 -4.77 -23.76
CA VAL A 11 29.57 -4.77 -22.33
C VAL A 11 28.18 -4.17 -22.18
N ASN A 12 27.23 -5.02 -21.85
CA ASN A 12 25.85 -4.61 -21.59
C ASN A 12 25.85 -3.80 -20.28
N THR A 13 25.92 -2.48 -20.38
CA THR A 13 25.77 -1.55 -19.25
C THR A 13 24.35 -1.70 -18.73
N ILE A 14 24.18 -2.40 -17.60
CA ILE A 14 22.93 -2.43 -16.87
C ILE A 14 22.64 -0.99 -16.43
N ASN A 15 21.67 -0.39 -17.10
CA ASN A 15 21.20 0.95 -16.78
C ASN A 15 20.49 0.88 -15.42
N ASN A 16 21.21 1.14 -14.34
CA ASN A 16 20.69 1.25 -12.97
C ASN A 16 19.89 2.56 -12.81
N GLN A 17 18.82 2.71 -13.59
CA GLN A 17 17.87 3.78 -13.31
C GLN A 17 17.10 3.40 -12.05
N THR A 18 17.15 4.27 -11.04
CA THR A 18 16.32 4.17 -9.84
C THR A 18 14.85 4.09 -10.26
N PRO A 19 14.03 3.15 -9.72
CA PRO A 19 12.61 3.09 -10.05
C PRO A 19 11.95 4.44 -9.84
N THR A 20 11.18 4.88 -10.83
CA THR A 20 10.48 6.19 -10.78
C THR A 20 9.07 6.09 -10.21
N VAL A 21 8.62 4.89 -9.80
CA VAL A 21 7.28 4.67 -9.23
C VAL A 21 7.15 5.27 -7.84
N SER A 22 5.94 5.71 -7.50
CA SER A 22 5.63 6.29 -6.20
C SER A 22 4.37 5.71 -5.57
N ILE A 23 4.33 5.69 -4.23
CA ILE A 23 3.27 5.10 -3.42
C ILE A 23 2.77 6.14 -2.41
N ALA A 24 1.48 6.44 -2.46
CA ALA A 24 0.80 7.22 -1.44
C ALA A 24 0.01 6.27 -0.52
N VAL A 25 0.34 6.24 0.76
CA VAL A 25 -0.40 5.48 1.79
C VAL A 25 -1.29 6.46 2.54
N ILE A 26 -2.55 6.53 2.14
CA ILE A 26 -3.54 7.48 2.66
C ILE A 26 -4.32 6.81 3.78
N TYR A 27 -4.35 7.41 4.96
CA TYR A 27 -4.96 6.78 6.13
C TYR A 27 -5.71 7.77 7.01
N HIS A 28 -6.61 7.22 7.84
CA HIS A 28 -7.17 7.91 9.00
C HIS A 28 -6.93 7.11 10.29
N SER A 29 -6.56 7.82 11.36
CA SER A 29 -6.26 7.20 12.65
C SER A 29 -6.60 8.11 13.81
N ASN A 30 -7.63 7.77 14.63
CA ASN A 30 -8.00 8.54 15.81
C ASN A 30 -7.01 8.36 16.99
N TYR A 31 -6.45 7.16 17.15
CA TYR A 31 -5.66 6.78 18.32
C TYR A 31 -4.22 6.37 17.99
N GLY A 32 -3.77 6.57 16.75
CA GLY A 32 -2.40 6.26 16.34
C GLY A 32 -2.18 4.83 15.79
N HIS A 33 -3.03 3.86 16.08
CA HIS A 33 -2.83 2.46 15.67
C HIS A 33 -2.81 2.29 14.14
N THR A 34 -3.80 2.84 13.44
CA THR A 34 -3.85 2.80 11.98
C THR A 34 -2.70 3.58 11.33
N LYS A 35 -2.27 4.69 11.95
CA LYS A 35 -1.07 5.44 11.56
C LYS A 35 0.17 4.55 11.61
N ARG A 36 0.38 3.81 12.71
CA ARG A 36 1.50 2.88 12.86
C ARG A 36 1.52 1.81 11.76
N VAL A 37 0.36 1.29 11.37
CA VAL A 37 0.25 0.35 10.24
C VAL A 37 0.63 1.04 8.92
N ALA A 38 0.14 2.27 8.67
CA ALA A 38 0.50 3.04 7.47
C ALA A 38 2.00 3.27 7.37
N GLU A 39 2.64 3.66 8.48
CA GLU A 39 4.09 3.85 8.56
C GLU A 39 4.87 2.55 8.32
N ALA A 40 4.37 1.41 8.80
CA ALA A 40 4.95 0.09 8.54
C ALA A 40 4.84 -0.31 7.05
N VAL A 41 3.70 -0.05 6.40
CA VAL A 41 3.55 -0.25 4.94
C VAL A 41 4.55 0.62 4.17
N VAL A 42 4.70 1.89 4.54
CA VAL A 42 5.70 2.80 3.94
C VAL A 42 7.11 2.28 4.16
N ALA A 43 7.46 1.84 5.37
CA ALA A 43 8.78 1.27 5.67
C ALA A 43 9.08 0.05 4.80
N GLY A 44 8.08 -0.81 4.57
CA GLY A 44 8.19 -1.94 3.66
C GLY A 44 8.42 -1.51 2.21
N ALA A 45 7.68 -0.52 1.71
CA ALA A 45 7.83 0.02 0.37
C ALA A 45 9.22 0.64 0.15
N ARG A 46 9.75 1.34 1.14
CA ARG A 46 11.09 1.96 1.12
C ARG A 46 12.25 0.97 1.08
N GLN A 47 12.02 -0.32 1.29
CA GLN A 47 13.02 -1.35 1.02
C GLN A 47 13.32 -1.50 -0.49
N GLN A 48 12.44 -1.00 -1.35
CA GLN A 48 12.56 -1.06 -2.81
C GLN A 48 12.63 0.32 -3.46
N LEU A 49 12.17 1.36 -2.77
CA LEU A 49 12.01 2.72 -3.29
C LEU A 49 12.80 3.74 -2.46
N PRO A 50 13.27 4.84 -3.07
CA PRO A 50 13.75 6.01 -2.34
C PRO A 50 12.73 6.54 -1.34
N GLU A 51 13.19 7.16 -0.26
CA GLU A 51 12.33 7.68 0.81
C GLU A 51 11.26 8.64 0.31
N THR A 52 11.58 9.48 -0.66
CA THR A 52 10.68 10.48 -1.23
C THR A 52 9.54 9.88 -2.06
N GLN A 53 9.66 8.63 -2.49
CA GLN A 53 8.70 7.95 -3.37
C GLN A 53 7.64 7.13 -2.62
N ALA A 54 7.73 6.98 -1.29
CA ALA A 54 6.71 6.32 -0.48
C ALA A 54 6.40 7.19 0.74
N ARG A 55 5.13 7.63 0.87
CA ARG A 55 4.70 8.53 1.95
C ARG A 55 3.42 8.06 2.61
N ALA A 56 3.36 8.20 3.95
CA ALA A 56 2.12 8.09 4.72
C ALA A 56 1.47 9.48 4.79
N ILE A 57 0.18 9.55 4.47
CA ILE A 57 -0.58 10.80 4.33
C ILE A 57 -1.86 10.67 5.14
N ASP A 58 -2.05 11.53 6.14
CA ASP A 58 -3.30 11.60 6.89
C ASP A 58 -4.38 12.27 6.02
N VAL A 59 -5.63 11.77 6.11
CA VAL A 59 -6.76 12.35 5.33
C VAL A 59 -7.09 13.80 5.71
N HIS A 60 -6.59 14.27 6.85
CA HIS A 60 -6.75 15.68 7.28
C HIS A 60 -5.73 16.63 6.65
N ASP A 61 -4.64 16.09 6.07
CA ASP A 61 -3.56 16.91 5.47
C ASP A 61 -3.06 16.24 4.16
N VAL A 62 -3.96 16.17 3.17
CA VAL A 62 -3.70 15.47 1.92
C VAL A 62 -2.86 16.31 0.96
N ASP A 63 -1.64 15.86 0.68
CA ASP A 63 -0.83 16.34 -0.44
C ASP A 63 -1.43 15.82 -1.76
N TRP A 64 -2.40 16.56 -2.29
CA TRP A 64 -3.13 16.17 -3.49
C TRP A 64 -2.26 16.05 -4.73
N ASP A 65 -1.19 16.85 -4.84
CA ASP A 65 -0.29 16.80 -5.98
C ASP A 65 0.49 15.49 -5.97
N PHE A 66 0.98 15.06 -4.80
CA PHE A 66 1.65 13.78 -4.65
C PHE A 66 0.68 12.60 -4.87
N VAL A 67 -0.53 12.65 -4.31
CA VAL A 67 -1.55 11.61 -4.47
C VAL A 67 -1.98 11.46 -5.92
N ASP A 68 -2.23 12.57 -6.62
CA ASP A 68 -2.64 12.56 -8.03
C ASP A 68 -1.51 12.06 -8.96
N GLN A 69 -0.23 12.17 -8.57
CA GLN A 69 0.92 11.68 -9.34
C GLN A 69 1.31 10.24 -8.98
N ALA A 70 0.99 9.76 -7.78
CA ALA A 70 1.37 8.43 -7.33
C ALA A 70 0.84 7.32 -8.24
N ASP A 71 1.66 6.28 -8.46
CA ASP A 71 1.32 5.10 -9.27
C ASP A 71 0.45 4.11 -8.50
N LEU A 72 0.62 4.06 -7.18
CA LEU A 72 -0.17 3.22 -6.28
C LEU A 72 -0.73 4.06 -5.13
N LEU A 73 -2.03 3.93 -4.90
CA LEU A 73 -2.73 4.47 -3.74
C LEU A 73 -3.08 3.33 -2.79
N VAL A 74 -2.54 3.36 -1.57
CA VAL A 74 -2.87 2.42 -0.51
C VAL A 74 -3.79 3.12 0.47
N PHE A 75 -4.96 2.57 0.71
CA PHE A 75 -6.00 3.16 1.55
C PHE A 75 -6.08 2.46 2.90
N GLY A 76 -6.03 3.20 4.00
CA GLY A 76 -6.03 2.67 5.35
C GLY A 76 -7.07 3.30 6.26
N SER A 77 -7.91 2.49 6.90
CA SER A 77 -8.89 2.99 7.86
C SER A 77 -8.97 2.12 9.12
N ALA A 78 -9.23 2.77 10.25
CA ALA A 78 -9.81 2.08 11.38
C ALA A 78 -11.24 1.66 11.04
N VAL A 79 -11.75 0.63 11.72
CA VAL A 79 -13.13 0.15 11.52
C VAL A 79 -13.97 0.53 12.74
N TYR A 80 -14.99 1.33 12.51
CA TYR A 80 -15.99 1.68 13.50
C TYR A 80 -17.39 1.36 12.96
N MET A 81 -18.21 0.70 13.79
CA MET A 81 -19.59 0.32 13.45
C MET A 81 -19.71 -0.37 12.09
N GLY A 82 -18.77 -1.28 11.78
CA GLY A 82 -18.79 -2.10 10.57
C GLY A 82 -18.34 -1.39 9.28
N SER A 83 -17.76 -0.20 9.37
CA SER A 83 -17.42 0.64 8.21
C SER A 83 -16.05 1.30 8.39
N VAL A 84 -15.57 1.92 7.32
CA VAL A 84 -14.48 2.91 7.42
C VAL A 84 -14.90 4.07 8.32
N THR A 85 -13.95 4.81 8.85
CA THR A 85 -14.24 6.00 9.70
C THR A 85 -14.97 7.08 8.92
N ALA A 86 -15.72 7.94 9.62
CA ALA A 86 -16.43 9.07 9.01
C ALA A 86 -15.46 10.00 8.25
N GLU A 87 -14.31 10.27 8.83
CA GLU A 87 -13.26 11.13 8.25
C GLU A 87 -12.68 10.50 6.98
N PHE A 88 -12.44 9.18 6.98
CA PHE A 88 -12.01 8.47 5.78
C PHE A 88 -13.10 8.48 4.70
N LYS A 89 -14.37 8.34 5.09
CA LYS A 89 -15.49 8.45 4.14
C LYS A 89 -15.62 9.86 3.57
N THR A 90 -15.36 10.90 4.36
CA THR A 90 -15.31 12.29 3.88
C THR A 90 -14.23 12.45 2.80
N PHE A 91 -13.02 11.94 3.07
CA PHE A 91 -11.95 11.90 2.06
C PHE A 91 -12.42 11.19 0.76
N MET A 92 -13.08 10.02 0.87
CA MET A 92 -13.60 9.32 -0.31
C MET A 92 -14.57 10.21 -1.11
N ASP A 93 -15.47 10.94 -0.45
CA ASP A 93 -16.46 11.82 -1.08
C ASP A 93 -15.80 13.04 -1.75
N GLU A 94 -14.76 13.59 -1.15
CA GLU A 94 -13.97 14.70 -1.72
C GLU A 94 -13.29 14.33 -3.04
N THR A 95 -13.04 13.04 -3.30
CA THR A 95 -12.45 12.57 -4.56
C THR A 95 -13.44 12.52 -5.73
N SER A 96 -14.73 12.87 -5.53
CA SER A 96 -15.75 12.78 -6.56
C SER A 96 -15.41 13.52 -7.87
N LYS A 97 -14.76 14.68 -7.79
CA LYS A 97 -14.27 15.40 -8.97
C LYS A 97 -13.14 14.63 -9.68
N ARG A 98 -12.25 13.96 -8.93
CA ARG A 98 -11.19 13.10 -9.48
C ARG A 98 -11.79 11.90 -10.22
N TRP A 99 -12.80 11.30 -9.63
CA TRP A 99 -13.57 10.24 -10.27
C TRP A 99 -14.22 10.71 -11.57
N TYR A 100 -14.91 11.84 -11.56
CA TYR A 100 -15.57 12.39 -12.75
C TYR A 100 -14.59 12.66 -13.90
N HIS A 101 -13.39 13.16 -13.59
CA HIS A 101 -12.32 13.43 -14.55
C HIS A 101 -11.38 12.24 -14.82
N ARG A 102 -11.69 11.06 -14.28
CA ARG A 102 -10.94 9.82 -14.46
C ARG A 102 -9.44 9.94 -14.09
N LYS A 103 -9.10 10.80 -13.12
CA LYS A 103 -7.70 11.10 -12.79
C LYS A 103 -6.91 9.90 -12.25
N TRP A 104 -7.59 8.92 -11.64
CA TRP A 104 -6.96 7.74 -11.04
C TRP A 104 -7.20 6.46 -11.84
N GLU A 105 -7.81 6.57 -13.04
CA GLU A 105 -8.00 5.42 -13.93
C GLU A 105 -6.68 4.76 -14.28
N GLY A 106 -6.64 3.43 -14.17
CA GLY A 106 -5.45 2.63 -14.45
C GLY A 106 -4.38 2.60 -13.35
N LYS A 107 -4.44 3.49 -12.35
CA LYS A 107 -3.54 3.42 -11.18
C LYS A 107 -3.74 2.12 -10.41
N TRP A 108 -2.73 1.73 -9.64
CA TRP A 108 -2.85 0.63 -8.70
C TRP A 108 -3.51 1.07 -7.39
N ALA A 109 -4.24 0.15 -6.75
CA ALA A 109 -4.86 0.36 -5.45
C ALA A 109 -4.65 -0.86 -4.55
N ALA A 110 -4.52 -0.62 -3.26
CA ALA A 110 -4.48 -1.63 -2.21
C ALA A 110 -5.10 -1.05 -0.93
N ALA A 111 -5.40 -1.89 0.06
CA ALA A 111 -5.91 -1.38 1.32
C ALA A 111 -5.47 -2.18 2.54
N PHE A 112 -5.61 -1.51 3.69
CA PHE A 112 -5.54 -2.14 5.00
C PHE A 112 -6.63 -1.60 5.93
N ALA A 113 -7.04 -2.45 6.88
CA ALA A 113 -8.02 -2.10 7.89
C ALA A 113 -7.55 -2.53 9.28
N ASN A 114 -7.78 -1.70 10.28
CA ASN A 114 -7.43 -1.96 11.67
C ASN A 114 -8.66 -1.91 12.58
N SER A 115 -8.79 -2.81 13.54
CA SER A 115 -9.85 -2.78 14.55
C SER A 115 -9.41 -3.44 15.85
N GLY A 116 -10.17 -3.21 16.93
CA GLY A 116 -9.92 -3.85 18.24
C GLY A 116 -10.20 -5.34 18.26
N GLY A 117 -11.21 -5.82 17.53
CA GLY A 117 -11.60 -7.21 17.48
C GLY A 117 -10.80 -8.04 16.45
N LEU A 118 -10.72 -9.35 16.65
CA LEU A 118 -10.07 -10.26 15.69
C LEU A 118 -10.72 -10.20 14.31
N SER A 119 -12.05 -10.35 14.21
CA SER A 119 -12.81 -10.11 12.99
C SER A 119 -13.03 -8.60 12.78
N GLY A 120 -13.71 -7.96 13.72
CA GLY A 120 -13.94 -6.52 13.82
C GLY A 120 -14.50 -5.88 12.55
N ASP A 121 -15.22 -6.67 11.75
CA ASP A 121 -15.81 -6.28 10.46
C ASP A 121 -14.82 -5.64 9.46
N LYS A 122 -13.53 -5.93 9.62
CA LYS A 122 -12.47 -5.41 8.74
C LYS A 122 -12.69 -5.78 7.28
N LEU A 123 -13.27 -6.96 7.01
CA LEU A 123 -13.59 -7.37 5.64
C LEU A 123 -14.59 -6.41 4.99
N ALA A 124 -15.62 -5.97 5.73
CA ALA A 124 -16.61 -5.01 5.21
C ALA A 124 -15.95 -3.68 4.83
N ALA A 125 -15.03 -3.17 5.66
CA ALA A 125 -14.27 -1.95 5.36
C ALA A 125 -13.35 -2.13 4.13
N LEU A 126 -12.64 -3.25 4.02
CA LEU A 126 -11.83 -3.56 2.84
C LEU A 126 -12.67 -3.68 1.56
N GLN A 127 -13.87 -4.27 1.64
CA GLN A 127 -14.79 -4.35 0.49
C GLN A 127 -15.28 -2.95 0.07
N GLN A 128 -15.59 -2.07 1.01
CA GLN A 128 -15.96 -0.68 0.72
C GLN A 128 -14.82 0.06 -0.02
N ILE A 129 -13.60 -0.09 0.48
CA ILE A 129 -12.42 0.55 -0.14
C ILE A 129 -12.13 -0.07 -1.51
N CYS A 130 -12.25 -1.39 -1.67
CA CYS A 130 -12.09 -2.06 -2.96
C CYS A 130 -13.13 -1.55 -3.98
N LEU A 131 -14.41 -1.47 -3.58
CA LEU A 131 -15.47 -0.94 -4.43
C LEU A 131 -15.20 0.52 -4.84
N TYR A 132 -14.73 1.35 -3.89
CA TYR A 132 -14.31 2.72 -4.16
C TYR A 132 -13.17 2.78 -5.19
N ALA A 133 -12.14 1.96 -5.05
CA ALA A 133 -11.04 1.89 -6.02
C ALA A 133 -11.55 1.44 -7.41
N MET A 134 -12.46 0.45 -7.47
CA MET A 134 -13.07 -0.01 -8.72
C MET A 134 -13.89 1.11 -9.38
N GLN A 135 -14.61 1.90 -8.60
CA GLN A 135 -15.36 3.05 -9.11
C GLN A 135 -14.44 4.10 -9.76
N HIS A 136 -13.24 4.30 -9.23
CA HIS A 136 -12.20 5.14 -9.83
C HIS A 136 -11.52 4.51 -11.05
N GLY A 137 -11.79 3.23 -11.37
CA GLY A 137 -11.16 2.51 -12.48
C GLY A 137 -9.73 2.06 -12.19
N MET A 138 -9.41 1.83 -10.91
CA MET A 138 -8.08 1.41 -10.46
C MET A 138 -7.91 -0.12 -10.55
N ASN A 139 -6.67 -0.59 -10.57
CA ASN A 139 -6.30 -2.00 -10.51
C ASN A 139 -6.02 -2.41 -9.07
N TRP A 140 -6.61 -3.50 -8.58
CA TRP A 140 -6.49 -3.91 -7.18
C TRP A 140 -5.35 -4.89 -6.93
N ILE A 141 -4.59 -4.66 -5.86
CA ILE A 141 -3.57 -5.59 -5.35
C ILE A 141 -3.98 -6.06 -3.95
N GLY A 142 -4.23 -7.36 -3.80
CA GLY A 142 -4.51 -7.99 -2.50
C GLY A 142 -3.23 -8.33 -1.73
N LEU A 143 -3.39 -9.07 -0.62
CA LEU A 143 -2.31 -9.59 0.20
C LEU A 143 -2.11 -11.10 -0.07
N PRO A 144 -1.16 -11.51 -0.92
CA PRO A 144 -0.98 -12.93 -1.29
C PRO A 144 -0.13 -13.73 -0.29
N LEU A 145 0.17 -13.16 0.87
CA LEU A 145 0.96 -13.80 1.91
C LEU A 145 0.14 -14.89 2.63
N MET A 146 0.64 -16.13 2.62
CA MET A 146 0.03 -17.21 3.39
C MET A 146 0.25 -17.00 4.89
N PRO A 147 -0.76 -17.27 5.74
CA PRO A 147 -0.58 -17.26 7.19
C PRO A 147 0.51 -18.24 7.61
N THR A 148 1.39 -17.83 8.52
CA THR A 148 2.37 -18.74 9.14
C THR A 148 1.84 -19.41 10.40
N GLY A 149 0.75 -18.88 10.94
CA GLY A 149 0.05 -19.33 12.12
C GLY A 149 -0.94 -18.26 12.59
N HIS A 150 -1.37 -18.33 13.85
CA HIS A 150 -2.33 -17.39 14.45
C HIS A 150 -1.84 -16.77 15.77
N ALA A 151 -0.58 -16.99 16.15
CA ALA A 151 0.04 -16.34 17.30
C ALA A 151 0.32 -14.85 17.00
N ASP A 152 0.61 -14.06 18.03
CA ASP A 152 0.77 -12.61 17.91
C ASP A 152 1.99 -12.18 17.07
N ASP A 153 2.95 -13.05 16.86
CA ASP A 153 4.16 -12.84 16.04
C ASP A 153 4.09 -13.51 14.66
N ASP A 154 3.01 -14.26 14.36
CA ASP A 154 2.81 -14.87 13.06
C ASP A 154 2.44 -13.86 11.97
N LEU A 155 2.92 -14.11 10.76
CA LEU A 155 2.58 -13.31 9.60
C LEU A 155 1.18 -13.64 9.08
N ASN A 156 0.46 -12.60 8.64
CA ASN A 156 -0.93 -12.67 8.16
C ASN A 156 -1.83 -13.53 9.09
N ARG A 157 -1.61 -13.42 10.42
CA ARG A 157 -2.28 -14.24 11.44
C ARG A 157 -3.82 -14.14 11.41
N LEU A 158 -4.35 -13.07 10.81
CA LEU A 158 -5.79 -12.85 10.60
C LEU A 158 -6.31 -13.44 9.29
N SER A 159 -5.45 -14.09 8.48
CA SER A 159 -5.80 -14.80 7.25
C SER A 159 -6.58 -13.94 6.25
N SER A 160 -6.13 -12.70 6.04
CA SER A 160 -6.75 -11.75 5.11
C SER A 160 -6.05 -11.76 3.76
N PHE A 161 -6.81 -11.79 2.66
CA PHE A 161 -6.27 -11.80 1.30
C PHE A 161 -6.77 -10.64 0.44
N LEU A 162 -7.94 -10.07 0.72
CA LEU A 162 -8.43 -8.89 -0.02
C LEU A 162 -7.54 -7.67 0.22
N GLY A 163 -6.97 -7.55 1.41
CA GLY A 163 -6.05 -6.51 1.84
C GLY A 163 -5.48 -6.87 3.20
N LEU A 164 -4.64 -6.03 3.77
CA LEU A 164 -4.06 -6.25 5.08
C LEU A 164 -5.09 -5.98 6.20
N MET A 165 -5.18 -6.89 7.15
CA MET A 165 -5.92 -6.68 8.41
C MET A 165 -4.95 -6.68 9.58
N THR A 166 -5.18 -5.77 10.54
CA THR A 166 -4.44 -5.70 11.80
C THR A 166 -5.39 -5.57 12.97
N GLN A 167 -4.94 -5.96 14.17
CA GLN A 167 -5.72 -5.88 15.39
C GLN A 167 -5.01 -5.00 16.42
N SER A 168 -5.71 -4.00 16.92
CA SER A 168 -5.26 -3.17 18.05
C SER A 168 -6.05 -3.53 19.29
N LEU A 169 -5.38 -3.95 20.35
CA LEU A 169 -5.99 -4.10 21.65
C LEU A 169 -6.20 -2.72 22.30
N ASN A 170 -6.84 -2.69 23.46
CA ASN A 170 -6.99 -1.47 24.25
C ASN A 170 -5.68 -1.14 25.00
N ALA A 171 -4.64 -0.82 24.23
CA ALA A 171 -3.30 -0.47 24.68
C ALA A 171 -2.74 0.63 23.78
N PRO A 172 -1.66 1.33 24.18
CA PRO A 172 -1.06 2.41 23.37
C PRO A 172 -0.62 1.96 21.98
N PRO A 173 -0.56 2.86 20.97
CA PRO A 173 -0.18 2.52 19.61
C PRO A 173 1.28 1.99 19.48
N GLU A 174 2.14 2.28 20.47
CA GLU A 174 3.50 1.75 20.56
C GLU A 174 3.51 0.23 20.86
N GLU A 175 2.47 -0.27 21.52
CA GLU A 175 2.35 -1.68 21.91
C GLU A 175 1.52 -2.47 20.88
N THR A 176 0.45 -1.86 20.33
CA THR A 176 -0.45 -2.54 19.39
C THR A 176 -0.71 -1.72 18.11
N PRO A 177 -0.90 -2.35 16.95
CA PRO A 177 -0.92 -3.78 16.64
C PRO A 177 0.36 -4.51 17.03
N GLY A 178 0.25 -5.84 17.30
CA GLY A 178 1.36 -6.69 17.68
C GLY A 178 2.41 -6.88 16.58
N LYS A 179 3.50 -7.56 16.93
CA LYS A 179 4.66 -7.75 16.04
C LYS A 179 4.28 -8.39 14.71
N GLY A 180 3.51 -9.47 14.70
CA GLY A 180 3.13 -10.17 13.46
C GLY A 180 2.30 -9.30 12.50
N ASP A 181 1.40 -8.47 13.05
CA ASP A 181 0.60 -7.53 12.24
C ASP A 181 1.50 -6.44 11.61
N ILE A 182 2.48 -5.91 12.36
CA ILE A 182 3.41 -4.89 11.86
C ILE A 182 4.38 -5.50 10.84
N ASP A 183 4.93 -6.70 11.10
CA ASP A 183 5.80 -7.40 10.15
C ASP A 183 5.04 -7.75 8.86
N THR A 184 3.75 -8.11 8.97
CA THR A 184 2.87 -8.30 7.81
C THR A 184 2.68 -7.00 7.02
N ALA A 185 2.52 -5.87 7.71
CA ALA A 185 2.40 -4.55 7.06
C ALA A 185 3.69 -4.16 6.31
N ILE A 186 4.86 -4.41 6.89
CA ILE A 186 6.16 -4.22 6.24
C ILE A 186 6.28 -5.13 5.01
N TRP A 187 5.96 -6.40 5.16
CA TRP A 187 5.97 -7.35 4.04
C TRP A 187 5.03 -6.89 2.92
N PHE A 188 3.82 -6.43 3.29
CA PHE A 188 2.84 -5.94 2.31
C PHE A 188 3.36 -4.74 1.53
N GLY A 189 3.91 -3.74 2.21
CA GLY A 189 4.53 -2.58 1.56
C GLY A 189 5.64 -2.95 0.58
N ASN A 190 6.51 -3.88 0.96
CA ASN A 190 7.56 -4.41 0.09
C ASN A 190 6.99 -5.14 -1.13
N HIS A 191 5.97 -5.98 -0.93
CA HIS A 191 5.27 -6.68 -2.02
C HIS A 191 4.63 -5.70 -3.00
N LEU A 192 3.94 -4.68 -2.50
CA LEU A 192 3.31 -3.64 -3.31
C LEU A 192 4.34 -2.91 -4.19
N ALA A 193 5.44 -2.47 -3.60
CA ALA A 193 6.51 -1.80 -4.34
C ALA A 193 7.10 -2.70 -5.44
N LYS A 194 7.43 -3.96 -5.13
CA LYS A 194 7.92 -4.93 -6.12
C LYS A 194 6.92 -5.14 -7.25
N THR A 195 5.63 -5.21 -6.92
CA THR A 195 4.57 -5.43 -7.91
C THR A 195 4.51 -4.28 -8.90
N ILE A 196 4.45 -3.04 -8.43
CA ILE A 196 4.34 -1.89 -9.34
C ILE A 196 5.61 -1.65 -10.16
N ILE A 197 6.80 -1.88 -9.58
CA ILE A 197 8.07 -1.81 -10.31
C ILE A 197 8.08 -2.80 -11.48
N LYS A 198 7.64 -4.05 -11.24
CA LYS A 198 7.57 -5.10 -12.27
C LYS A 198 6.61 -4.75 -13.43
N HIS A 199 5.58 -3.97 -13.16
CA HIS A 199 4.55 -3.62 -14.14
C HIS A 199 4.75 -2.22 -14.74
N GLN A 200 5.88 -1.56 -14.49
CA GLN A 200 6.23 -0.36 -15.25
C GLN A 200 6.36 -0.68 -16.74
N PRO A 201 5.83 0.18 -17.63
CA PRO A 201 6.11 0.04 -19.05
C PRO A 201 7.64 0.08 -19.24
N THR A 202 8.21 -0.97 -19.83
CA THR A 202 9.58 -0.89 -20.31
C THR A 202 9.62 0.21 -21.36
N SER A 203 10.41 1.25 -21.13
CA SER A 203 10.67 2.26 -22.16
C SER A 203 11.24 1.52 -23.37
N SER A 204 10.37 1.29 -24.36
CA SER A 204 10.78 0.80 -25.67
C SER A 204 11.58 1.94 -26.31
N ASN A 205 12.89 1.73 -26.46
CA ASN A 205 13.74 2.57 -27.31
C ASN A 205 13.33 2.44 -28.76
#